data_60652d921c488a39d75c86da1366a2fa
#
_entry.id   60652d921c488a39d75c86da1366a2fa
#
_cell.length_a   1.000
_cell.length_b   1.000
_cell.length_c   1.000
_cell.angle_alpha   90.00
_cell.angle_beta   90.00
_cell.angle_gamma   90.00
#
_symmetry.space_group_name_H-M   'P 1'
#
loop_
_entity.id
_entity.type
_entity.pdbx_description
1 polymer ?
#
loop_
_entity_poly.entity_id
_entity_poly.type
_entity_poly.pdbx_seq_one_letter_code
_entity_poly.pdbx_strand_id
1 'polypeptide(L)'
;MAKGPFHFKSFSVEQDGAAMKVGMDGMVLGSWTDVNGVDLAIDIGAGNGYVGLMLLQRMAQGTKVYGVELEHDAAQQCIENLSNQPFAGRTAEGWSGPVQRFHLEKPELVGMADLIVSNPPFYKNKPKSQDNARNLARHDDTLTMGDLAQSAHRLLKPGGRLCTIWPSDRLEEWESWSSGIGFDACRTVHIKTMRHLPEKRFLSEWRKQPCAPESNVQETLILEGSATLDFTDQYLAFIQPYLRGT
;
A
#
# COMPACT_ATOMS: atom_id res chain seq x y z
N MET A 1 -3.89 6.95 -22.93
CA MET A 1 -3.29 6.11 -21.85
C MET A 1 -3.02 4.74 -22.47
N ALA A 2 -1.90 4.09 -22.17
CA ALA A 2 -1.58 2.77 -22.69
C ALA A 2 -2.68 1.77 -22.28
N LYS A 3 -3.24 1.07 -23.26
CA LYS A 3 -4.16 -0.05 -23.04
C LYS A 3 -3.34 -1.34 -22.97
N GLY A 4 -3.73 -2.25 -22.09
CA GLY A 4 -3.14 -3.57 -21.93
C GLY A 4 -2.30 -3.73 -20.66
N PRO A 5 -1.72 -4.92 -20.47
CA PRO A 5 -1.00 -5.27 -19.25
C PRO A 5 0.27 -4.45 -19.06
N PHE A 6 0.61 -4.20 -17.80
CA PHE A 6 1.93 -3.72 -17.42
C PHE A 6 2.86 -4.91 -17.13
N HIS A 7 4.02 -4.92 -17.80
CA HIS A 7 4.98 -6.03 -17.70
C HIS A 7 6.13 -5.68 -16.75
N PHE A 8 6.14 -6.30 -15.59
CA PHE A 8 7.30 -6.38 -14.71
C PHE A 8 8.33 -7.41 -15.23
N LYS A 9 9.48 -7.51 -14.59
CA LYS A 9 10.48 -8.55 -14.94
C LYS A 9 9.93 -9.95 -14.75
N SER A 10 9.27 -10.21 -13.63
CA SER A 10 8.90 -11.55 -13.15
C SER A 10 7.40 -11.83 -13.23
N PHE A 11 6.56 -10.83 -13.50
CA PHE A 11 5.13 -10.98 -13.61
C PHE A 11 4.52 -9.88 -14.49
N SER A 12 3.25 -10.00 -14.80
CA SER A 12 2.48 -8.96 -15.49
C SER A 12 1.19 -8.71 -14.75
N VAL A 13 0.65 -7.51 -14.86
CA VAL A 13 -0.66 -7.15 -14.29
C VAL A 13 -1.55 -6.56 -15.36
N GLU A 14 -2.75 -7.07 -15.45
CA GLU A 14 -3.83 -6.44 -16.19
C GLU A 14 -4.26 -5.18 -15.43
N GLN A 15 -4.58 -4.11 -16.15
CA GLN A 15 -4.88 -2.83 -15.51
C GLN A 15 -6.02 -2.04 -16.16
N ASP A 16 -6.76 -2.64 -17.08
CA ASP A 16 -7.81 -1.94 -17.81
C ASP A 16 -9.06 -1.70 -16.95
N GLY A 17 -9.35 -2.57 -15.98
CA GLY A 17 -10.45 -2.42 -15.01
C GLY A 17 -10.17 -1.48 -13.85
N ALA A 18 -8.92 -1.17 -13.54
CA ALA A 18 -8.57 -0.31 -12.43
C ALA A 18 -8.48 1.17 -12.83
N ALA A 19 -9.14 2.05 -12.06
CA ALA A 19 -9.05 3.50 -12.25
C ALA A 19 -7.60 4.01 -12.05
N MET A 20 -6.88 3.44 -11.09
CA MET A 20 -5.47 3.70 -10.85
C MET A 20 -4.62 2.60 -11.48
N LYS A 21 -3.76 2.99 -12.41
CA LYS A 21 -2.80 2.10 -13.07
C LYS A 21 -1.52 1.98 -12.25
N VAL A 22 -0.61 1.09 -12.68
CA VAL A 22 0.74 1.02 -12.10
C VAL A 22 1.35 2.41 -12.11
N GLY A 23 1.71 2.89 -10.93
CA GLY A 23 2.21 4.25 -10.71
C GLY A 23 3.41 4.28 -9.77
N MET A 24 4.11 5.42 -9.77
CA MET A 24 5.35 5.59 -9.01
C MET A 24 5.14 5.40 -7.50
N ASP A 25 4.05 5.92 -6.94
CA ASP A 25 3.77 5.84 -5.50
C ASP A 25 3.73 4.38 -5.02
N GLY A 26 2.96 3.52 -5.69
CA GLY A 26 2.91 2.11 -5.31
C GLY A 26 4.18 1.32 -5.68
N MET A 27 4.89 1.70 -6.76
CA MET A 27 6.21 1.13 -7.09
C MET A 27 7.21 1.39 -5.96
N VAL A 28 7.27 2.61 -5.46
CA VAL A 28 8.17 2.98 -4.35
C VAL A 28 7.74 2.27 -3.06
N LEU A 29 6.45 2.27 -2.72
CA LEU A 29 5.93 1.57 -1.55
C LEU A 29 6.26 0.08 -1.59
N GLY A 30 5.91 -0.59 -2.69
CA GLY A 30 6.15 -2.03 -2.86
C GLY A 30 7.63 -2.41 -2.83
N SER A 31 8.52 -1.54 -3.34
CA SER A 31 9.97 -1.76 -3.33
C SER A 31 10.59 -1.51 -1.96
N TRP A 32 10.17 -0.43 -1.28
CA TRP A 32 10.71 0.01 -0.01
C TRP A 32 10.32 -0.87 1.18
N THR A 33 9.11 -1.43 1.14
CA THR A 33 8.58 -2.25 2.23
C THR A 33 9.46 -3.49 2.45
N ASP A 34 9.96 -3.68 3.65
CA ASP A 34 10.69 -4.89 4.03
C ASP A 34 9.74 -6.07 4.20
N VAL A 35 10.08 -7.22 3.60
CA VAL A 35 9.28 -8.46 3.64
C VAL A 35 9.97 -9.59 4.39
N ASN A 36 11.11 -9.33 5.05
CA ASN A 36 11.82 -10.35 5.81
C ASN A 36 10.97 -10.83 6.99
N GLY A 37 10.80 -12.14 7.12
CA GLY A 37 10.01 -12.74 8.21
C GLY A 37 8.50 -12.49 8.09
N VAL A 38 8.01 -12.10 6.92
CA VAL A 38 6.58 -11.92 6.64
C VAL A 38 5.99 -13.21 6.08
N ASP A 39 5.08 -13.82 6.80
CA ASP A 39 4.32 -14.99 6.34
C ASP A 39 2.98 -14.58 5.72
N LEU A 40 2.34 -13.55 6.30
CA LEU A 40 1.06 -13.03 5.85
C LEU A 40 1.11 -11.51 5.66
N ALA A 41 0.89 -11.05 4.43
CA ALA A 41 0.73 -9.63 4.10
C ALA A 41 -0.69 -9.31 3.58
N ILE A 42 -1.16 -8.09 3.84
CA ILE A 42 -2.44 -7.59 3.32
C ILE A 42 -2.19 -6.24 2.64
N ASP A 43 -2.63 -6.12 1.38
CA ASP A 43 -2.62 -4.88 0.60
C ASP A 43 -4.02 -4.25 0.64
N ILE A 44 -4.17 -3.15 1.37
CA ILE A 44 -5.46 -2.46 1.56
C ILE A 44 -5.58 -1.33 0.54
N GLY A 45 -6.68 -1.33 -0.22
CA GLY A 45 -6.83 -0.47 -1.41
C GLY A 45 -5.92 -0.95 -2.53
N ALA A 46 -5.96 -2.26 -2.78
CA ALA A 46 -4.98 -2.95 -3.63
C ALA A 46 -5.04 -2.53 -5.12
N GLY A 47 -6.13 -1.87 -5.55
CA GLY A 47 -6.33 -1.52 -6.94
C GLY A 47 -6.31 -2.77 -7.82
N ASN A 48 -5.36 -2.86 -8.75
CA ASN A 48 -5.14 -4.06 -9.57
C ASN A 48 -4.22 -5.12 -8.94
N GLY A 49 -3.79 -4.95 -7.68
CA GLY A 49 -3.01 -5.94 -6.92
C GLY A 49 -1.50 -5.94 -7.16
N TYR A 50 -0.96 -4.98 -7.92
CA TYR A 50 0.47 -5.02 -8.27
C TYR A 50 1.41 -4.82 -7.08
N VAL A 51 1.04 -4.02 -6.07
CA VAL A 51 1.86 -3.83 -4.86
C VAL A 51 1.95 -5.16 -4.11
N GLY A 52 0.81 -5.83 -3.91
CA GLY A 52 0.77 -7.17 -3.33
C GLY A 52 1.68 -8.17 -4.06
N LEU A 53 1.68 -8.16 -5.41
CA LEU A 53 2.57 -9.02 -6.22
C LEU A 53 4.05 -8.65 -6.09
N MET A 54 4.38 -7.36 -5.95
CA MET A 54 5.75 -6.91 -5.67
C MET A 54 6.27 -7.42 -4.32
N LEU A 55 5.42 -7.44 -3.29
CA LEU A 55 5.76 -8.04 -2.00
C LEU A 55 5.96 -9.54 -2.15
N LEU A 56 4.98 -10.22 -2.75
CA LEU A 56 4.99 -11.67 -2.92
C LEU A 56 6.23 -12.17 -3.67
N GLN A 57 6.71 -11.42 -4.68
CA GLN A 57 7.95 -11.73 -5.41
C GLN A 57 9.16 -11.89 -4.47
N ARG A 58 9.21 -11.13 -3.36
CA ARG A 58 10.35 -11.12 -2.41
C ARG A 58 10.11 -11.94 -1.15
N MET A 59 8.87 -12.28 -0.83
CA MET A 59 8.51 -13.09 0.34
C MET A 59 9.01 -14.53 0.18
N ALA A 60 9.19 -15.26 1.28
CA ALA A 60 9.63 -16.65 1.28
C ALA A 60 8.56 -17.60 0.69
N GLN A 61 8.90 -18.87 0.48
CA GLN A 61 7.92 -19.92 0.16
C GLN A 61 7.00 -20.19 1.36
N GLY A 62 5.77 -20.61 1.10
CA GLY A 62 4.76 -20.85 2.14
C GLY A 62 3.99 -19.61 2.57
N THR A 63 4.34 -18.43 2.04
CA THR A 63 3.75 -17.14 2.42
C THR A 63 2.49 -16.80 1.63
N LYS A 64 1.71 -15.85 2.14
CA LYS A 64 0.44 -15.44 1.55
C LYS A 64 0.27 -13.93 1.51
N VAL A 65 -0.36 -13.44 0.43
CA VAL A 65 -0.81 -12.06 0.28
C VAL A 65 -2.30 -12.01 0.04
N TYR A 66 -2.99 -11.09 0.73
CA TYR A 66 -4.36 -10.69 0.41
C TYR A 66 -4.38 -9.29 -0.19
N GLY A 67 -5.14 -9.11 -1.29
CA GLY A 67 -5.50 -7.81 -1.82
C GLY A 67 -6.94 -7.47 -1.45
N VAL A 68 -7.16 -6.34 -0.79
CA VAL A 68 -8.50 -5.87 -0.39
C VAL A 68 -8.81 -4.62 -1.18
N GLU A 69 -9.85 -4.66 -2.02
CA GLU A 69 -10.23 -3.54 -2.88
C GLU A 69 -11.74 -3.31 -2.82
N LEU A 70 -12.13 -2.04 -2.74
CA LEU A 70 -13.52 -1.62 -2.61
C LEU A 70 -14.22 -1.50 -3.96
N GLU A 71 -13.55 -0.92 -4.94
CA GLU A 71 -14.11 -0.67 -6.27
C GLU A 71 -14.22 -2.00 -7.03
N HIS A 72 -15.42 -2.32 -7.52
CA HIS A 72 -15.75 -3.65 -8.03
C HIS A 72 -14.86 -4.10 -9.20
N ASP A 73 -14.66 -3.24 -10.20
CA ASP A 73 -13.91 -3.61 -11.40
C ASP A 73 -12.41 -3.74 -11.11
N ALA A 74 -11.87 -2.87 -10.25
CA ALA A 74 -10.51 -2.97 -9.75
C ALA A 74 -10.32 -4.23 -8.88
N ALA A 75 -11.30 -4.56 -8.04
CA ALA A 75 -11.28 -5.76 -7.21
C ALA A 75 -11.28 -7.04 -8.04
N GLN A 76 -12.11 -7.12 -9.09
CA GLN A 76 -12.10 -8.26 -10.02
C GLN A 76 -10.73 -8.41 -10.69
N GLN A 77 -10.15 -7.32 -11.12
CA GLN A 77 -8.82 -7.33 -11.71
C GLN A 77 -7.72 -7.71 -10.72
N CYS A 78 -7.83 -7.23 -9.46
CA CYS A 78 -6.96 -7.66 -8.36
C CYS A 78 -7.04 -9.17 -8.13
N ILE A 79 -8.25 -9.73 -8.06
CA ILE A 79 -8.49 -11.16 -7.88
C ILE A 79 -7.83 -11.96 -9.01
N GLU A 80 -8.04 -11.56 -10.25
CA GLU A 80 -7.46 -12.21 -11.42
C GLU A 80 -5.92 -12.15 -11.42
N ASN A 81 -5.34 -10.96 -11.20
CA ASN A 81 -3.90 -10.77 -11.17
C ASN A 81 -3.23 -11.58 -10.05
N LEU A 82 -3.81 -11.58 -8.85
CA LEU A 82 -3.29 -12.33 -7.70
C LEU A 82 -3.43 -13.84 -7.91
N SER A 83 -4.54 -14.30 -8.47
CA SER A 83 -4.76 -15.74 -8.75
C SER A 83 -3.80 -16.29 -9.80
N ASN A 84 -3.39 -15.46 -10.76
CA ASN A 84 -2.50 -15.83 -11.87
C ASN A 84 -1.01 -15.56 -11.55
N GLN A 85 -0.65 -15.31 -10.30
CA GLN A 85 0.73 -15.03 -9.89
C GLN A 85 1.68 -16.21 -10.21
N PRO A 86 2.92 -15.94 -10.68
CA PRO A 86 3.83 -16.98 -11.14
C PRO A 86 4.76 -17.56 -10.04
N PHE A 87 4.61 -17.13 -8.79
CA PHE A 87 5.55 -17.42 -7.71
C PHE A 87 5.24 -18.74 -7.02
N ALA A 88 5.86 -19.82 -7.45
CA ALA A 88 5.66 -21.17 -6.91
C ALA A 88 5.86 -21.23 -5.39
N GLY A 89 4.99 -21.98 -4.71
CA GLY A 89 5.03 -22.15 -3.25
C GLY A 89 4.56 -20.92 -2.45
N ARG A 90 3.99 -19.91 -3.10
CA ARG A 90 3.36 -18.73 -2.50
C ARG A 90 1.92 -18.65 -2.93
N THR A 91 1.08 -18.03 -2.11
CA THR A 91 -0.35 -17.87 -2.43
C THR A 91 -0.77 -16.40 -2.40
N ALA A 92 -1.75 -16.06 -3.23
CA ALA A 92 -2.34 -14.74 -3.21
C ALA A 92 -3.85 -14.83 -3.48
N GLU A 93 -4.62 -14.02 -2.77
CA GLU A 93 -6.07 -13.95 -2.90
C GLU A 93 -6.52 -12.49 -2.94
N GLY A 94 -7.46 -12.16 -3.81
CA GLY A 94 -8.16 -10.87 -3.79
C GLY A 94 -9.51 -10.98 -3.11
N TRP A 95 -9.94 -9.88 -2.49
CA TRP A 95 -11.25 -9.74 -1.88
C TRP A 95 -11.88 -8.40 -2.27
N SER A 96 -13.17 -8.43 -2.64
CA SER A 96 -13.93 -7.26 -3.08
C SER A 96 -14.85 -6.76 -1.97
N GLY A 97 -14.65 -5.54 -1.53
CA GLY A 97 -15.49 -4.88 -0.54
C GLY A 97 -14.74 -3.89 0.37
N PRO A 98 -15.46 -3.23 1.27
CA PRO A 98 -14.88 -2.27 2.20
C PRO A 98 -14.06 -2.97 3.27
N VAL A 99 -12.80 -2.55 3.48
CA VAL A 99 -11.88 -3.16 4.44
C VAL A 99 -12.44 -3.21 5.86
N GLN A 100 -13.32 -2.26 6.21
CA GLN A 100 -14.02 -2.23 7.49
C GLN A 100 -14.85 -3.50 7.75
N ARG A 101 -15.24 -4.24 6.71
CA ARG A 101 -15.99 -5.51 6.78
C ARG A 101 -15.12 -6.74 6.56
N PHE A 102 -13.91 -6.58 6.05
CA PHE A 102 -13.02 -7.70 5.70
C PHE A 102 -12.80 -8.68 6.87
N HIS A 103 -12.65 -8.18 8.10
CA HIS A 103 -12.51 -8.99 9.30
C HIS A 103 -13.77 -9.82 9.65
N LEU A 104 -14.94 -9.47 9.15
CA LEU A 104 -16.18 -10.22 9.35
C LEU A 104 -16.28 -11.41 8.38
N GLU A 105 -15.76 -11.22 7.17
CA GLU A 105 -15.74 -12.24 6.12
C GLU A 105 -14.53 -13.18 6.25
N LYS A 106 -13.45 -12.69 6.88
CA LYS A 106 -12.20 -13.41 7.13
C LYS A 106 -11.80 -13.32 8.60
N PRO A 107 -12.61 -13.83 9.53
CA PRO A 107 -12.35 -13.71 10.98
C PRO A 107 -11.06 -14.39 11.42
N GLU A 108 -10.61 -15.41 10.68
CA GLU A 108 -9.34 -16.11 10.91
C GLU A 108 -8.10 -15.23 10.70
N LEU A 109 -8.25 -14.07 10.03
CA LEU A 109 -7.14 -13.14 9.78
C LEU A 109 -7.01 -12.05 10.85
N VAL A 110 -7.95 -11.97 11.79
CA VAL A 110 -7.91 -10.98 12.87
C VAL A 110 -6.70 -11.22 13.78
N GLY A 111 -5.81 -10.24 13.85
CA GLY A 111 -4.58 -10.32 14.64
C GLY A 111 -3.52 -11.28 14.08
N MET A 112 -3.56 -11.62 12.79
CA MET A 112 -2.67 -12.61 12.19
C MET A 112 -1.66 -12.01 11.20
N ALA A 113 -1.95 -10.85 10.59
CA ALA A 113 -1.08 -10.28 9.59
C ALA A 113 0.26 -9.78 10.19
N ASP A 114 1.35 -10.11 9.52
CA ASP A 114 2.70 -9.60 9.82
C ASP A 114 2.89 -8.20 9.26
N LEU A 115 2.30 -7.97 8.08
CA LEU A 115 2.49 -6.75 7.30
C LEU A 115 1.18 -6.31 6.66
N ILE A 116 0.90 -5.03 6.77
CA ILE A 116 -0.12 -4.37 5.95
C ILE A 116 0.55 -3.26 5.14
N VAL A 117 0.21 -3.19 3.86
CA VAL A 117 0.60 -2.07 2.99
C VAL A 117 -0.64 -1.35 2.50
N SER A 118 -0.53 -0.06 2.22
CA SER A 118 -1.59 0.70 1.56
C SER A 118 -1.03 1.90 0.79
N ASN A 119 -1.47 2.02 -0.44
CA ASN A 119 -1.36 3.23 -1.26
C ASN A 119 -2.78 3.77 -1.51
N PRO A 120 -3.41 4.37 -0.49
CA PRO A 120 -4.83 4.70 -0.58
C PRO A 120 -5.09 5.87 -1.53
N PRO A 121 -6.31 5.99 -2.09
CA PRO A 121 -6.66 7.12 -2.93
C PRO A 121 -6.64 8.43 -2.13
N PHE A 122 -5.87 9.43 -2.58
CA PHE A 122 -5.70 10.74 -1.92
C PHE A 122 -6.83 11.72 -2.26
N TYR A 123 -8.07 11.34 -2.11
CA TYR A 123 -9.18 12.27 -2.38
C TYR A 123 -9.23 13.33 -1.27
N LYS A 124 -8.89 14.58 -1.62
CA LYS A 124 -9.30 15.74 -0.81
C LYS A 124 -10.84 15.76 -0.80
N ASN A 125 -11.41 15.82 0.40
CA ASN A 125 -12.85 15.93 0.61
C ASN A 125 -13.47 16.87 -0.43
N LYS A 126 -14.23 16.33 -1.39
CA LYS A 126 -15.18 17.19 -2.14
C LYS A 126 -16.13 17.75 -1.11
N PRO A 127 -16.49 19.06 -1.20
CA PRO A 127 -17.42 19.67 -0.25
C PRO A 127 -18.66 18.78 -0.11
N LYS A 128 -19.03 18.48 1.15
CA LYS A 128 -20.21 17.67 1.46
C LYS A 128 -21.41 18.28 0.75
N SER A 129 -22.10 17.52 -0.10
CA SER A 129 -23.37 17.93 -0.64
C SER A 129 -24.35 18.09 0.53
N GLN A 130 -25.29 19.05 0.44
CA GLN A 130 -26.27 19.32 1.50
C GLN A 130 -27.27 18.16 1.71
N ASP A 131 -27.10 17.03 1.04
CA ASP A 131 -27.97 15.86 1.09
C ASP A 131 -27.45 14.83 2.08
N ASN A 132 -27.97 14.88 3.32
CA ASN A 132 -27.55 14.03 4.43
C ASN A 132 -27.75 12.51 4.16
N ALA A 133 -28.71 12.10 3.35
CA ALA A 133 -28.98 10.71 3.02
C ALA A 133 -27.90 10.14 2.08
N ARG A 134 -27.42 10.95 1.11
CA ARG A 134 -26.30 10.58 0.24
C ARG A 134 -24.94 10.59 0.97
N ASN A 135 -24.80 11.38 2.03
CA ASN A 135 -23.58 11.42 2.82
C ASN A 135 -23.43 10.18 3.71
N LEU A 136 -24.54 9.61 4.25
CA LEU A 136 -24.48 8.33 4.99
C LEU A 136 -24.06 7.16 4.09
N ALA A 137 -24.63 7.05 2.89
CA ALA A 137 -24.26 5.99 1.93
C ALA A 137 -22.81 6.10 1.45
N ARG A 138 -22.21 7.30 1.44
CA ARG A 138 -20.81 7.53 1.02
C ARG A 138 -19.79 7.32 2.12
N HIS A 139 -20.18 7.13 3.39
CA HIS A 139 -19.24 6.76 4.46
C HIS A 139 -18.70 5.34 4.29
N ASP A 140 -19.46 4.46 3.64
CA ASP A 140 -19.00 3.10 3.31
C ASP A 140 -18.18 3.06 1.99
N ASP A 141 -18.21 4.14 1.18
CA ASP A 141 -17.63 4.19 -0.17
C ASP A 141 -16.23 4.83 -0.24
N THR A 142 -15.62 5.19 0.88
CA THR A 142 -14.28 5.82 0.89
C THR A 142 -13.43 5.31 2.04
N LEU A 143 -12.18 4.96 1.74
CA LEU A 143 -11.18 4.60 2.74
C LEU A 143 -10.62 5.87 3.40
N THR A 144 -11.05 6.17 4.64
CA THR A 144 -10.45 7.26 5.41
C THR A 144 -9.15 6.82 6.11
N MET A 145 -8.31 7.78 6.56
CA MET A 145 -7.13 7.46 7.37
C MET A 145 -7.48 6.70 8.65
N GLY A 146 -8.58 7.10 9.31
CA GLY A 146 -9.07 6.43 10.50
C GLY A 146 -9.52 4.99 10.22
N ASP A 147 -10.25 4.77 9.12
CA ASP A 147 -10.68 3.42 8.71
C ASP A 147 -9.49 2.52 8.40
N LEU A 148 -8.50 3.06 7.67
CA LEU A 148 -7.26 2.33 7.37
C LEU A 148 -6.52 1.95 8.65
N ALA A 149 -6.27 2.92 9.54
CA ALA A 149 -5.55 2.69 10.78
C ALA A 149 -6.27 1.68 11.69
N GLN A 150 -7.61 1.81 11.85
CA GLN A 150 -8.42 0.88 12.66
C GLN A 150 -8.44 -0.53 12.06
N SER A 151 -8.65 -0.64 10.75
CA SER A 151 -8.66 -1.95 10.07
C SER A 151 -7.30 -2.61 10.14
N ALA A 152 -6.23 -1.87 9.90
CA ALA A 152 -4.87 -2.35 10.03
C ALA A 152 -4.56 -2.81 11.47
N HIS A 153 -4.93 -2.02 12.47
CA HIS A 153 -4.73 -2.40 13.86
C HIS A 153 -5.47 -3.69 14.22
N ARG A 154 -6.68 -3.89 13.71
CA ARG A 154 -7.46 -5.11 13.95
C ARG A 154 -6.84 -6.35 13.31
N LEU A 155 -6.32 -6.22 12.09
CA LEU A 155 -5.79 -7.34 11.31
C LEU A 155 -4.34 -7.70 11.67
N LEU A 156 -3.52 -6.74 12.07
CA LEU A 156 -2.12 -6.97 12.44
C LEU A 156 -2.00 -7.72 13.76
N LYS A 157 -1.04 -8.64 13.84
CA LYS A 157 -0.57 -9.21 15.11
C LYS A 157 0.20 -8.16 15.93
N PRO A 158 0.39 -8.34 17.25
CA PRO A 158 1.30 -7.51 18.04
C PRO A 158 2.70 -7.49 17.40
N GLY A 159 3.30 -6.32 17.26
CA GLY A 159 4.57 -6.13 16.55
C GLY A 159 4.48 -6.18 15.02
N GLY A 160 3.31 -6.45 14.45
CA GLY A 160 3.06 -6.39 13.01
C GLY A 160 3.18 -4.96 12.47
N ARG A 161 3.50 -4.82 11.18
CA ARG A 161 3.88 -3.54 10.56
C ARG A 161 2.83 -3.03 9.59
N LEU A 162 2.60 -1.71 9.65
CA LEU A 162 1.78 -0.97 8.68
C LEU A 162 2.68 -0.03 7.88
N CYS A 163 2.78 -0.26 6.58
CA CYS A 163 3.56 0.56 5.64
C CYS A 163 2.61 1.31 4.71
N THR A 164 2.73 2.62 4.64
CA THR A 164 1.85 3.47 3.81
C THR A 164 2.63 4.52 3.04
N ILE A 165 2.00 5.02 1.97
CA ILE A 165 2.47 6.22 1.27
C ILE A 165 1.34 7.26 1.26
N TRP A 166 1.70 8.53 1.54
CA TRP A 166 0.77 9.65 1.60
C TRP A 166 1.36 10.92 1.02
N PRO A 167 0.52 11.90 0.62
CA PRO A 167 0.98 13.26 0.34
C PRO A 167 1.64 13.90 1.57
N SER A 168 2.70 14.68 1.37
CA SER A 168 3.46 15.27 2.47
C SER A 168 2.66 16.23 3.34
N ASP A 169 1.62 16.86 2.81
CA ASP A 169 0.68 17.73 3.55
C ASP A 169 -0.27 16.98 4.49
N ARG A 170 -0.17 15.64 4.56
CA ARG A 170 -1.01 14.77 5.40
C ARG A 170 -0.23 14.07 6.53
N LEU A 171 1.06 14.41 6.71
CA LEU A 171 1.92 13.73 7.69
C LEU A 171 1.39 13.84 9.11
N GLU A 172 1.14 15.05 9.60
CA GLU A 172 0.66 15.28 10.97
C GLU A 172 -0.69 14.59 11.25
N GLU A 173 -1.59 14.62 10.26
CA GLU A 173 -2.88 13.94 10.39
C GLU A 173 -2.70 12.42 10.48
N TRP A 174 -1.84 11.84 9.65
CA TRP A 174 -1.56 10.42 9.66
C TRP A 174 -0.87 9.96 10.95
N GLU A 175 0.09 10.73 11.45
CA GLU A 175 0.76 10.49 12.73
C GLU A 175 -0.24 10.51 13.90
N SER A 176 -1.16 11.46 13.90
CA SER A 176 -2.22 11.56 14.91
C SER A 176 -3.14 10.33 14.92
N TRP A 177 -3.59 9.87 13.75
CA TRP A 177 -4.42 8.68 13.63
C TRP A 177 -3.69 7.42 14.08
N SER A 178 -2.46 7.21 13.60
CA SER A 178 -1.69 6.00 13.86
C SER A 178 -1.31 5.89 15.34
N SER A 179 -0.76 6.94 15.93
CA SER A 179 -0.39 6.95 17.35
C SER A 179 -1.61 6.80 18.27
N GLY A 180 -2.73 7.47 17.93
CA GLY A 180 -3.96 7.42 18.72
C GLY A 180 -4.61 6.03 18.79
N ILE A 181 -4.30 5.13 17.86
CA ILE A 181 -4.85 3.76 17.80
C ILE A 181 -3.89 2.73 18.42
N GLY A 182 -2.64 3.10 18.72
CA GLY A 182 -1.66 2.20 19.34
C GLY A 182 -0.61 1.66 18.36
N PHE A 183 -0.15 2.51 17.45
CA PHE A 183 1.03 2.27 16.64
C PHE A 183 2.20 3.15 17.08
N ASP A 184 3.42 2.62 17.01
CA ASP A 184 4.67 3.34 17.15
C ASP A 184 5.32 3.57 15.78
N ALA A 185 5.75 4.80 15.51
CA ALA A 185 6.46 5.14 14.29
C ALA A 185 7.87 4.52 14.31
N CYS A 186 8.25 3.80 13.24
CA CYS A 186 9.55 3.14 13.13
C CYS A 186 10.44 3.79 12.07
N ARG A 187 9.84 4.14 10.92
CA ARG A 187 10.61 4.72 9.81
C ARG A 187 9.73 5.64 8.96
N THR A 188 10.28 6.80 8.62
CA THR A 188 9.64 7.77 7.72
C THR A 188 10.61 8.14 6.60
N VAL A 189 10.16 8.11 5.35
CA VAL A 189 10.96 8.54 4.19
C VAL A 189 10.25 9.66 3.47
N HIS A 190 10.88 10.81 3.44
CA HIS A 190 10.41 11.99 2.73
C HIS A 190 10.81 11.91 1.26
N ILE A 191 9.83 11.95 0.35
CA ILE A 191 10.06 11.77 -1.08
C ILE A 191 10.04 13.11 -1.79
N LYS A 192 11.13 13.43 -2.47
CA LYS A 192 11.28 14.61 -3.36
C LYS A 192 11.43 14.15 -4.80
N THR A 193 10.78 14.83 -5.74
CA THR A 193 11.05 14.58 -7.16
C THR A 193 12.49 14.95 -7.48
N MET A 194 12.94 16.15 -7.11
CA MET A 194 14.33 16.62 -7.25
C MET A 194 14.78 17.25 -5.93
N ARG A 195 16.08 17.29 -5.68
CA ARG A 195 16.69 17.80 -4.43
C ARG A 195 16.18 19.20 -4.01
N HIS A 196 16.03 20.10 -4.96
CA HIS A 196 15.63 21.49 -4.73
C HIS A 196 14.11 21.70 -4.65
N LEU A 197 13.31 20.69 -4.98
CA LEU A 197 11.84 20.77 -4.93
C LEU A 197 11.31 20.42 -3.54
N PRO A 198 10.11 20.91 -3.19
CA PRO A 198 9.45 20.50 -1.95
C PRO A 198 9.11 19.00 -1.97
N GLU A 199 8.91 18.47 -0.80
CA GLU A 199 8.44 17.10 -0.61
C GLU A 199 7.04 16.94 -1.19
N LYS A 200 6.81 15.81 -1.87
CA LYS A 200 5.49 15.49 -2.46
C LYS A 200 4.79 14.37 -1.73
N ARG A 201 5.55 13.41 -1.21
CA ARG A 201 5.05 12.20 -0.55
C ARG A 201 5.92 11.89 0.64
N PHE A 202 5.37 11.08 1.53
CA PHE A 202 6.17 10.34 2.51
C PHE A 202 5.74 8.88 2.54
N LEU A 203 6.68 8.00 2.78
CA LEU A 203 6.46 6.64 3.23
C LEU A 203 6.56 6.60 4.73
N SER A 204 5.74 5.78 5.37
CA SER A 204 5.85 5.56 6.80
C SER A 204 5.65 4.10 7.16
N GLU A 205 6.45 3.62 8.10
CA GLU A 205 6.33 2.32 8.72
C GLU A 205 5.98 2.49 10.19
N TRP A 206 4.92 1.83 10.59
CA TRP A 206 4.37 1.85 11.94
C TRP A 206 4.28 0.44 12.48
N ARG A 207 4.58 0.23 13.76
CA ARG A 207 4.49 -1.06 14.41
C ARG A 207 3.37 -1.08 15.44
N LYS A 208 2.51 -2.11 15.37
CA LYS A 208 1.42 -2.28 16.32
C LYS A 208 1.94 -2.63 17.71
N GLN A 209 1.50 -1.89 18.72
CA GLN A 209 1.78 -2.17 20.12
C GLN A 209 1.06 -3.45 20.62
N PRO A 210 1.56 -4.19 21.64
CA PRO A 210 2.84 -3.92 22.28
C PRO A 210 4.03 -4.41 21.43
N CYS A 211 5.06 -3.60 21.37
CA CYS A 211 6.33 -3.95 20.73
C CYS A 211 7.49 -3.29 21.49
N ALA A 212 8.72 -3.72 21.23
CA ALA A 212 9.88 -3.01 21.75
C ALA A 212 9.92 -1.60 21.14
N PRO A 213 10.17 -0.54 21.94
CA PRO A 213 10.27 0.80 21.41
C PRO A 213 11.44 0.89 20.43
N GLU A 214 11.16 1.46 19.26
CA GLU A 214 12.16 1.75 18.23
C GLU A 214 12.23 3.26 18.01
N SER A 215 13.40 3.75 17.61
CA SER A 215 13.54 5.15 17.20
C SER A 215 12.96 5.30 15.80
N ASN A 216 12.13 6.33 15.59
CA ASN A 216 11.67 6.67 14.23
C ASN A 216 12.85 7.18 13.39
N VAL A 217 13.29 6.36 12.43
CA VAL A 217 14.36 6.72 11.49
C VAL A 217 13.78 7.61 10.39
N GLN A 218 14.38 8.80 10.22
CA GLN A 218 13.98 9.76 9.19
C GLN A 218 14.97 9.72 8.03
N GLU A 219 14.47 9.55 6.81
CA GLU A 219 15.27 9.47 5.58
C GLU A 219 14.69 10.37 4.49
N THR A 220 15.49 10.66 3.45
CA THR A 220 15.01 11.36 2.25
C THR A 220 15.34 10.55 1.01
N LEU A 221 14.35 10.30 0.17
CA LEU A 221 14.48 9.70 -1.15
C LEU A 221 14.29 10.78 -2.22
N ILE A 222 15.28 10.93 -3.08
CA ILE A 222 15.24 11.82 -4.24
C ILE A 222 15.06 10.94 -5.48
N LEU A 223 14.01 11.20 -6.26
CA LEU A 223 13.66 10.36 -7.41
C LEU A 223 14.49 10.70 -8.65
N GLU A 224 14.67 11.98 -8.94
CA GLU A 224 15.33 12.48 -10.14
C GLU A 224 16.53 13.37 -9.78
N GLY A 225 17.55 13.35 -10.62
CA GLY A 225 18.77 14.14 -10.48
C GLY A 225 18.59 15.60 -10.92
N SER A 226 19.21 15.97 -12.01
CA SER A 226 19.22 17.36 -12.53
C SER A 226 18.16 17.65 -13.59
N ALA A 227 17.59 16.62 -14.20
CA ALA A 227 16.56 16.71 -15.24
C ALA A 227 15.43 15.71 -15.02
N THR A 228 14.28 15.96 -15.66
CA THR A 228 13.14 15.03 -15.64
C THR A 228 13.52 13.71 -16.29
N LEU A 229 13.14 12.61 -15.63
CA LEU A 229 13.47 11.21 -16.00
C LEU A 229 14.96 10.84 -15.85
N ASP A 230 15.79 11.74 -15.31
CA ASP A 230 17.15 11.45 -14.90
C ASP A 230 17.13 10.83 -13.48
N PHE A 231 16.73 9.57 -13.40
CA PHE A 231 16.52 8.90 -12.12
C PHE A 231 17.82 8.71 -11.34
N THR A 232 17.75 8.94 -10.02
CA THR A 232 18.91 8.75 -9.13
C THR A 232 19.23 7.27 -8.96
N ASP A 233 20.51 6.95 -8.70
CA ASP A 233 20.94 5.60 -8.39
C ASP A 233 20.18 5.02 -7.19
N GLN A 234 19.85 5.85 -6.20
CA GLN A 234 19.07 5.48 -5.04
C GLN A 234 17.67 5.00 -5.44
N TYR A 235 16.97 5.75 -6.29
CA TYR A 235 15.66 5.36 -6.77
C TYR A 235 15.73 4.13 -7.70
N LEU A 236 16.70 4.09 -8.62
CA LEU A 236 16.91 2.97 -9.52
C LEU A 236 17.16 1.67 -8.75
N ALA A 237 17.92 1.71 -7.66
CA ALA A 237 18.14 0.54 -6.81
C ALA A 237 16.84 -0.05 -6.24
N PHE A 238 15.85 0.77 -5.92
CA PHE A 238 14.54 0.29 -5.47
C PHE A 238 13.73 -0.39 -6.58
N ILE A 239 13.68 0.18 -7.78
CA ILE A 239 12.79 -0.28 -8.85
C ILE A 239 13.43 -1.32 -9.78
N GLN A 240 14.77 -1.39 -9.83
CA GLN A 240 15.51 -2.31 -10.70
C GLN A 240 15.10 -3.79 -10.56
N PRO A 241 14.78 -4.33 -9.38
CA PRO A 241 14.31 -5.71 -9.25
C PRO A 241 13.01 -6.00 -10.02
N TYR A 242 12.25 -4.99 -10.36
CA TYR A 242 10.91 -5.11 -10.94
C TYR A 242 10.83 -4.69 -12.41
N LEU A 243 11.60 -3.71 -12.85
CA LEU A 243 11.49 -3.18 -14.22
C LEU A 243 12.38 -3.98 -15.19
N ARG A 244 11.84 -4.28 -16.37
CA ARG A 244 12.60 -4.81 -17.49
C ARG A 244 13.58 -3.72 -17.94
N GLY A 245 14.84 -4.08 -18.11
CA GLY A 245 15.99 -3.21 -18.33
C GLY A 245 15.70 -1.80 -18.86
N THR A 246 16.14 -0.83 -18.12
CA THR A 246 16.40 0.54 -18.60
C THR A 246 17.77 0.57 -19.23
#